data_db9cbee246739fee5acdf7b5899cee06
#
_entry.id   db9cbee246739fee5acdf7b5899cee06
#
_cell.length_a   1.000
_cell.length_b   1.000
_cell.length_c   1.000
_cell.angle_alpha   90.00
_cell.angle_beta   90.00
_cell.angle_gamma   90.00
#
_symmetry.space_group_name_H-M   'P 1'
#
loop_
_entity.id
_entity.type
_entity.pdbx_description
1 polymer ?
#
loop_
_entity_poly.entity_id
_entity_poly.type
_entity_poly.pdbx_seq_one_letter_code
_entity_poly.pdbx_strand_id
1 'polypeptide(L)'
;FRNEITPGNFIFRTREFEQMEMEFFVAPGTDEEWHQYWIDARTQWYIDLGVKPENLRHYEHPKEKLAHYSKRTVDIEYKFGFQGSDWGELEGVANRTDFDLSAHAKHSGEDLSYFNQATGEKYVPYVIEPAAGLTRSLMAFLVDAYDVDEAPNTKGGVDKRTVLRLDPRLAPVKAAVLPLSKKPELQTVAHGLAADLRQHDWMIDYDEAGAIGRRYRREDEIGTPLCITVDFDTLDDQAVTIRERDTMQQERVALDKVADYVAARIGEKHVRYPQLPVEMGGEAWPESVKIAEAGGLY
;
A
#
# COMPACT_ATOMS: atom_id res chain seq x y z
N PHE A 1 -3.91 -18.83 4.15
CA PHE A 1 -2.75 -19.71 4.31
C PHE A 1 -2.84 -20.91 3.39
N ARG A 2 -1.86 -21.07 2.50
CA ARG A 2 -1.78 -22.19 1.55
C ARG A 2 -0.35 -22.74 1.55
N ASN A 3 -0.20 -24.00 1.15
CA ASN A 3 1.08 -24.70 1.03
C ASN A 3 1.34 -25.05 -0.44
N GLU A 4 2.24 -24.33 -1.09
CA GLU A 4 2.59 -24.56 -2.49
C GLU A 4 3.62 -25.68 -2.65
N ILE A 5 3.39 -26.54 -3.66
CA ILE A 5 4.30 -27.65 -3.95
C ILE A 5 5.56 -27.18 -4.69
N THR A 6 5.42 -26.16 -5.55
CA THR A 6 6.49 -25.66 -6.43
C THR A 6 6.80 -24.19 -6.15
N PRO A 7 7.60 -23.86 -5.12
CA PRO A 7 8.06 -22.50 -4.90
C PRO A 7 8.93 -21.99 -6.05
N GLY A 8 8.96 -20.69 -6.28
CA GLY A 8 9.79 -20.08 -7.30
C GLY A 8 9.72 -18.56 -7.32
N ASN A 9 10.68 -17.94 -8.01
CA ASN A 9 10.79 -16.49 -8.14
C ASN A 9 10.80 -15.76 -6.78
N PHE A 10 11.71 -16.16 -5.88
CA PHE A 10 11.88 -15.59 -4.55
C PHE A 10 10.56 -15.61 -3.75
N ILE A 11 10.07 -14.46 -3.26
CA ILE A 11 8.83 -14.38 -2.47
C ILE A 11 7.55 -14.32 -3.32
N PHE A 12 7.64 -14.38 -4.65
CA PHE A 12 6.48 -14.42 -5.53
C PHE A 12 5.66 -15.70 -5.33
N ARG A 13 6.34 -16.84 -5.17
CA ARG A 13 5.73 -18.13 -4.85
C ARG A 13 6.51 -18.85 -3.78
N THR A 14 6.06 -18.74 -2.56
CA THR A 14 6.62 -19.41 -1.37
C THR A 14 5.82 -20.67 -1.04
N ARG A 15 6.41 -21.59 -0.28
CA ARG A 15 5.73 -22.81 0.13
C ARG A 15 4.48 -22.52 0.96
N GLU A 16 4.62 -21.61 1.92
CA GLU A 16 3.53 -21.13 2.76
C GLU A 16 3.42 -19.62 2.60
N PHE A 17 2.22 -19.11 2.48
CA PHE A 17 1.99 -17.68 2.25
C PHE A 17 0.66 -17.24 2.84
N GLU A 18 0.56 -15.94 3.11
CA GLU A 18 -0.64 -15.28 3.55
C GLU A 18 -1.39 -14.69 2.36
N GLN A 19 -2.71 -14.81 2.37
CA GLN A 19 -3.60 -14.18 1.42
C GLN A 19 -4.48 -13.14 2.12
N MET A 20 -4.79 -12.10 1.36
CA MET A 20 -5.86 -11.15 1.65
C MET A 20 -7.03 -11.54 0.74
N GLU A 21 -8.08 -12.10 1.29
CA GLU A 21 -9.30 -12.49 0.57
C GLU A 21 -10.48 -11.70 1.12
N MET A 22 -11.32 -11.20 0.23
CA MET A 22 -12.55 -10.52 0.59
C MET A 22 -13.72 -11.18 -0.13
N GLU A 23 -14.76 -11.53 0.63
CA GLU A 23 -16.02 -12.05 0.12
C GLU A 23 -17.07 -10.93 0.14
N PHE A 24 -17.34 -10.34 -1.02
CA PHE A 24 -18.30 -9.27 -1.15
C PHE A 24 -19.63 -9.80 -1.71
N PHE A 25 -20.67 -9.71 -0.89
CA PHE A 25 -22.00 -10.28 -1.18
C PHE A 25 -22.87 -9.26 -1.89
N VAL A 26 -23.47 -9.68 -3.03
CA VAL A 26 -24.32 -8.83 -3.86
C VAL A 26 -25.63 -9.52 -4.23
N ALA A 27 -26.64 -8.73 -4.59
CA ALA A 27 -27.88 -9.26 -5.13
C ALA A 27 -27.65 -9.93 -6.49
N PRO A 28 -28.32 -11.09 -6.79
CA PRO A 28 -28.23 -11.70 -8.11
C PRO A 28 -28.65 -10.72 -9.22
N GLY A 29 -27.85 -10.71 -10.31
CA GLY A 29 -28.07 -9.79 -11.44
C GLY A 29 -27.33 -8.46 -11.35
N THR A 30 -26.71 -8.13 -10.19
CA THR A 30 -25.85 -6.96 -10.03
C THR A 30 -24.36 -7.32 -10.03
N ASP A 31 -24.06 -8.60 -10.11
CA ASP A 31 -22.74 -9.18 -9.95
C ASP A 31 -21.70 -8.71 -10.98
N GLU A 32 -22.08 -8.45 -12.22
CA GLU A 32 -21.13 -8.01 -13.26
C GLU A 32 -20.66 -6.58 -13.02
N GLU A 33 -21.57 -5.70 -12.60
CA GLU A 33 -21.25 -4.31 -12.27
C GLU A 33 -20.34 -4.23 -11.03
N TRP A 34 -20.66 -4.99 -9.96
CA TRP A 34 -19.83 -5.08 -8.77
C TRP A 34 -18.48 -5.74 -9.04
N HIS A 35 -18.42 -6.73 -9.93
CA HIS A 35 -17.16 -7.34 -10.33
C HIS A 35 -16.26 -6.31 -11.02
N GLN A 36 -16.79 -5.52 -11.96
CA GLN A 36 -16.03 -4.46 -12.60
C GLN A 36 -15.58 -3.38 -11.60
N TYR A 37 -16.49 -2.97 -10.69
CA TYR A 37 -16.16 -2.02 -9.63
C TYR A 37 -14.93 -2.49 -8.81
N TRP A 38 -14.91 -3.76 -8.38
CA TRP A 38 -13.79 -4.26 -7.58
C TRP A 38 -12.50 -4.41 -8.37
N ILE A 39 -12.55 -4.75 -9.66
CA ILE A 39 -11.37 -4.72 -10.53
C ILE A 39 -10.77 -3.31 -10.56
N ASP A 40 -11.58 -2.30 -10.79
CA ASP A 40 -11.14 -0.91 -10.88
C ASP A 40 -10.65 -0.39 -9.51
N ALA A 41 -11.37 -0.67 -8.43
CA ALA A 41 -11.03 -0.26 -7.08
C ALA A 41 -9.70 -0.87 -6.62
N ARG A 42 -9.48 -2.16 -6.87
CA ARG A 42 -8.25 -2.85 -6.50
C ARG A 42 -7.06 -2.38 -7.34
N THR A 43 -7.25 -2.18 -8.64
CA THR A 43 -6.22 -1.59 -9.51
C THR A 43 -5.82 -0.20 -9.03
N GLN A 44 -6.81 0.64 -8.72
CA GLN A 44 -6.56 1.99 -8.23
C GLN A 44 -5.83 1.99 -6.88
N TRP A 45 -6.12 1.01 -6.00
CA TRP A 45 -5.44 0.85 -4.73
C TRP A 45 -3.91 0.68 -4.88
N TYR A 46 -3.47 -0.14 -5.84
CA TYR A 46 -2.04 -0.30 -6.14
C TYR A 46 -1.41 0.99 -6.68
N ILE A 47 -2.13 1.69 -7.57
CA ILE A 47 -1.68 2.97 -8.15
C ILE A 47 -1.56 4.04 -7.06
N ASP A 48 -2.54 4.16 -6.20
CA ASP A 48 -2.55 5.14 -5.10
C ASP A 48 -1.43 4.90 -4.09
N LEU A 49 -0.96 3.66 -3.96
CA LEU A 49 0.18 3.28 -3.13
C LEU A 49 1.53 3.31 -3.87
N GLY A 50 1.56 3.86 -5.09
CA GLY A 50 2.78 4.21 -5.81
C GLY A 50 3.19 3.24 -6.91
N VAL A 51 2.44 2.17 -7.20
CA VAL A 51 2.72 1.32 -8.36
C VAL A 51 2.43 2.08 -9.64
N LYS A 52 3.36 2.07 -10.58
CA LYS A 52 3.22 2.74 -11.87
C LYS A 52 2.16 2.05 -12.72
N PRO A 53 1.18 2.80 -13.29
CA PRO A 53 0.09 2.22 -14.09
C PRO A 53 0.58 1.36 -15.26
N GLU A 54 1.70 1.74 -15.90
CA GLU A 54 2.30 1.00 -17.01
C GLU A 54 2.88 -0.36 -16.62
N ASN A 55 3.06 -0.62 -15.32
CA ASN A 55 3.48 -1.89 -14.75
C ASN A 55 2.31 -2.77 -14.31
N LEU A 56 1.07 -2.34 -14.52
CA LEU A 56 -0.15 -3.10 -14.25
C LEU A 56 -0.89 -3.39 -15.54
N ARG A 57 -1.55 -4.54 -15.59
CA ARG A 57 -2.51 -4.87 -16.64
C ARG A 57 -3.60 -5.79 -16.11
N HIS A 58 -4.72 -5.86 -16.83
CA HIS A 58 -5.76 -6.84 -16.58
C HIS A 58 -5.59 -8.04 -17.52
N TYR A 59 -5.70 -9.25 -16.98
CA TYR A 59 -5.79 -10.48 -17.73
C TYR A 59 -7.12 -11.15 -17.43
N GLU A 60 -8.05 -11.09 -18.39
CA GLU A 60 -9.33 -11.77 -18.29
C GLU A 60 -9.16 -13.25 -18.68
N HIS A 61 -9.59 -14.15 -17.80
CA HIS A 61 -9.51 -15.57 -18.02
C HIS A 61 -10.46 -16.00 -19.15
N PRO A 62 -9.97 -16.71 -20.18
CA PRO A 62 -10.84 -17.29 -21.19
C PRO A 62 -11.72 -18.38 -20.56
N LYS A 63 -12.91 -18.58 -21.12
CA LYS A 63 -13.95 -19.46 -20.53
C LYS A 63 -13.45 -20.87 -20.20
N GLU A 64 -12.59 -21.41 -21.03
CA GLU A 64 -11.99 -22.75 -20.87
C GLU A 64 -10.98 -22.85 -19.70
N LYS A 65 -10.51 -21.72 -19.18
CA LYS A 65 -9.61 -21.64 -18.03
C LYS A 65 -10.28 -21.20 -16.74
N LEU A 66 -11.56 -20.83 -16.81
CA LEU A 66 -12.30 -20.47 -15.60
C LEU A 66 -12.39 -21.64 -14.63
N ALA A 67 -12.23 -21.35 -13.34
CA ALA A 67 -12.58 -22.29 -12.29
C ALA A 67 -14.08 -22.63 -12.37
N HIS A 68 -14.45 -23.86 -11.99
CA HIS A 68 -15.82 -24.36 -12.11
C HIS A 68 -16.86 -23.55 -11.28
N TYR A 69 -16.38 -22.77 -10.32
CA TYR A 69 -17.20 -21.90 -9.47
C TYR A 69 -17.31 -20.46 -10.00
N SER A 70 -16.55 -20.10 -11.03
CA SER A 70 -16.47 -18.70 -11.45
C SER A 70 -17.19 -18.45 -12.76
N LYS A 71 -18.02 -17.43 -12.79
CA LYS A 71 -18.67 -16.91 -14.00
C LYS A 71 -17.71 -16.05 -14.82
N ARG A 72 -16.86 -15.28 -14.16
CA ARG A 72 -15.84 -14.40 -14.74
C ARG A 72 -14.70 -14.22 -13.74
N THR A 73 -13.45 -14.25 -14.19
CA THR A 73 -12.26 -13.95 -13.39
C THR A 73 -11.35 -13.02 -14.17
N VAL A 74 -10.85 -11.99 -13.50
CA VAL A 74 -9.85 -11.07 -14.04
C VAL A 74 -8.69 -11.00 -13.05
N ASP A 75 -7.48 -11.26 -13.54
CA ASP A 75 -6.27 -11.02 -12.75
C ASP A 75 -5.75 -9.61 -13.00
N ILE A 76 -5.38 -8.93 -11.93
CA ILE A 76 -4.50 -7.78 -11.97
C ILE A 76 -3.09 -8.33 -11.97
N GLU A 77 -2.37 -8.18 -13.08
CA GLU A 77 -0.99 -8.64 -13.23
C GLU A 77 -0.02 -7.47 -13.10
N TYR A 78 1.13 -7.75 -12.47
CA TYR A 78 2.26 -6.82 -12.38
C TYR A 78 3.44 -7.30 -13.23
N LYS A 79 4.19 -6.36 -13.79
CA LYS A 79 5.36 -6.61 -14.64
C LYS A 79 6.61 -6.90 -13.80
N PHE A 80 6.75 -8.13 -13.32
CA PHE A 80 7.89 -8.57 -12.51
C PHE A 80 9.19 -8.77 -13.32
N GLY A 81 9.11 -8.99 -14.63
CA GLY A 81 10.29 -9.25 -15.48
C GLY A 81 10.89 -10.64 -15.28
N PHE A 82 10.08 -11.66 -15.00
CA PHE A 82 10.55 -13.03 -14.83
C PHE A 82 11.03 -13.67 -16.15
N GLN A 83 11.93 -14.65 -16.05
CA GLN A 83 12.30 -15.43 -17.21
C GLN A 83 11.08 -16.20 -17.77
N GLY A 84 10.79 -16.00 -19.05
CA GLY A 84 9.69 -16.68 -19.76
C GLY A 84 8.34 -15.95 -19.71
N SER A 85 8.13 -15.05 -18.79
CA SER A 85 6.96 -14.14 -18.75
C SER A 85 7.30 -12.89 -17.96
N ASP A 86 7.15 -11.73 -18.56
CA ASP A 86 7.34 -10.47 -17.85
C ASP A 86 6.27 -10.23 -16.77
N TRP A 87 5.10 -10.82 -16.96
CA TRP A 87 3.91 -10.57 -16.16
C TRP A 87 3.63 -11.72 -15.20
N GLY A 88 3.16 -11.37 -14.01
CA GLY A 88 2.72 -12.33 -12.99
C GLY A 88 1.47 -11.82 -12.28
N GLU A 89 0.60 -12.74 -11.93
CA GLU A 89 -0.61 -12.49 -11.16
C GLU A 89 -0.25 -11.85 -9.81
N LEU A 90 -0.83 -10.69 -9.54
CA LEU A 90 -0.71 -9.96 -8.30
C LEU A 90 -1.96 -10.16 -7.43
N GLU A 91 -3.14 -10.03 -8.04
CA GLU A 91 -4.44 -10.19 -7.40
C GLU A 91 -5.44 -10.76 -8.41
N GLY A 92 -6.25 -11.73 -8.00
CA GLY A 92 -7.37 -12.24 -8.77
C GLY A 92 -8.68 -11.66 -8.27
N VAL A 93 -9.58 -11.28 -9.19
CA VAL A 93 -10.95 -10.86 -8.86
C VAL A 93 -11.92 -11.80 -9.54
N ALA A 94 -12.63 -12.61 -8.76
CA ALA A 94 -13.54 -13.64 -9.26
C ALA A 94 -15.00 -13.29 -8.97
N ASN A 95 -15.87 -13.45 -9.98
CA ASN A 95 -17.32 -13.51 -9.80
C ASN A 95 -17.71 -14.98 -9.59
N ARG A 96 -17.95 -15.36 -8.35
CA ARG A 96 -18.25 -16.75 -7.92
C ARG A 96 -19.74 -17.09 -7.98
N THR A 97 -20.59 -16.12 -8.30
CA THR A 97 -22.05 -16.27 -8.23
C THR A 97 -22.51 -16.76 -6.84
N ASP A 98 -23.54 -17.57 -6.77
CA ASP A 98 -24.02 -18.23 -5.54
C ASP A 98 -23.41 -19.63 -5.32
N PHE A 99 -22.39 -19.99 -6.09
CA PHE A 99 -21.86 -21.37 -6.14
C PHE A 99 -21.54 -21.94 -4.76
N ASP A 100 -20.75 -21.22 -3.96
CA ASP A 100 -20.31 -21.69 -2.65
C ASP A 100 -21.47 -21.72 -1.65
N LEU A 101 -22.28 -20.66 -1.58
CA LEU A 101 -23.42 -20.59 -0.65
C LEU A 101 -24.45 -21.65 -0.96
N SER A 102 -24.78 -21.86 -2.24
CA SER A 102 -25.71 -22.91 -2.69
C SER A 102 -25.16 -24.32 -2.38
N ALA A 103 -23.86 -24.56 -2.60
CA ALA A 103 -23.23 -25.82 -2.25
C ALA A 103 -23.23 -26.06 -0.73
N HIS A 104 -22.87 -25.06 0.06
CA HIS A 104 -22.84 -25.13 1.52
C HIS A 104 -24.25 -25.35 2.09
N ALA A 105 -25.25 -24.60 1.62
CA ALA A 105 -26.64 -24.78 2.06
C ALA A 105 -27.15 -26.20 1.78
N LYS A 106 -26.85 -26.70 0.56
CA LYS A 106 -27.26 -28.07 0.17
C LYS A 106 -26.64 -29.15 1.05
N HIS A 107 -25.36 -29.00 1.42
CA HIS A 107 -24.64 -30.05 2.18
C HIS A 107 -24.82 -29.95 3.70
N SER A 108 -24.99 -28.73 4.24
CA SER A 108 -25.26 -28.54 5.67
C SER A 108 -26.72 -28.66 6.05
N GLY A 109 -27.64 -28.43 5.11
CA GLY A 109 -29.06 -28.27 5.36
C GLY A 109 -29.46 -26.91 5.96
N GLU A 110 -28.49 -25.99 6.10
CA GLU A 110 -28.71 -24.64 6.62
C GLU A 110 -29.19 -23.70 5.52
N ASP A 111 -30.04 -22.73 5.88
CA ASP A 111 -30.50 -21.67 4.98
C ASP A 111 -29.48 -20.53 4.97
N LEU A 112 -28.71 -20.38 3.89
CA LEU A 112 -27.72 -19.33 3.70
C LEU A 112 -28.23 -18.19 2.81
N SER A 113 -29.56 -18.02 2.69
CA SER A 113 -30.15 -16.92 1.98
C SER A 113 -30.16 -15.62 2.79
N TYR A 114 -30.04 -14.52 2.11
CA TYR A 114 -30.22 -13.17 2.64
C TYR A 114 -31.68 -12.75 2.52
N PHE A 115 -32.20 -12.12 3.56
CA PHE A 115 -33.52 -11.49 3.54
C PHE A 115 -33.35 -9.97 3.55
N ASN A 116 -33.73 -9.35 2.44
CA ASN A 116 -33.74 -7.88 2.32
C ASN A 116 -34.97 -7.31 3.03
N GLN A 117 -34.76 -6.67 4.18
CA GLN A 117 -35.85 -6.12 4.99
C GLN A 117 -36.58 -4.96 4.32
N ALA A 118 -35.93 -4.22 3.43
CA ALA A 118 -36.53 -3.07 2.78
C ALA A 118 -37.45 -3.49 1.63
N THR A 119 -37.06 -4.49 0.84
CA THR A 119 -37.84 -5.00 -0.30
C THR A 119 -38.73 -6.18 0.04
N GLY A 120 -38.47 -6.89 1.16
CA GLY A 120 -39.13 -8.13 1.54
C GLY A 120 -38.68 -9.34 0.71
N GLU A 121 -37.65 -9.21 -0.11
CA GLU A 121 -37.14 -10.26 -0.97
C GLU A 121 -36.17 -11.16 -0.23
N LYS A 122 -36.15 -12.44 -0.62
CA LYS A 122 -35.23 -13.42 -0.12
C LYS A 122 -34.48 -14.09 -1.27
N TYR A 123 -33.14 -14.09 -1.20
CA TYR A 123 -32.30 -14.67 -2.25
C TYR A 123 -30.98 -15.21 -1.67
N VAL A 124 -30.33 -16.11 -2.41
CA VAL A 124 -28.93 -16.51 -2.12
C VAL A 124 -28.04 -15.46 -2.77
N PRO A 125 -27.19 -14.74 -1.99
CA PRO A 125 -26.31 -13.71 -2.55
C PRO A 125 -25.29 -14.29 -3.54
N TYR A 126 -24.88 -13.44 -4.51
CA TYR A 126 -23.70 -13.72 -5.31
C TYR A 126 -22.47 -13.17 -4.62
N VAL A 127 -21.31 -13.74 -4.91
CA VAL A 127 -20.03 -13.41 -4.26
C VAL A 127 -19.06 -12.87 -5.29
N ILE A 128 -18.49 -11.71 -5.00
CA ILE A 128 -17.31 -11.17 -5.70
C ILE A 128 -16.13 -11.31 -4.75
N GLU A 129 -15.08 -12.00 -5.21
CA GLU A 129 -13.89 -12.32 -4.42
C GLU A 129 -12.64 -11.69 -5.02
N PRO A 130 -12.17 -10.55 -4.53
CA PRO A 130 -10.80 -10.10 -4.70
C PRO A 130 -9.87 -10.88 -3.75
N ALA A 131 -8.78 -11.44 -4.30
CA ALA A 131 -7.82 -12.24 -3.55
C ALA A 131 -6.38 -11.91 -3.95
N ALA A 132 -5.58 -11.42 -3.01
CA ALA A 132 -4.19 -11.04 -3.22
C ALA A 132 -3.23 -11.76 -2.29
N GLY A 133 -2.04 -12.13 -2.78
CA GLY A 133 -0.96 -12.66 -1.96
C GLY A 133 -0.17 -11.55 -1.28
N LEU A 134 -0.01 -11.59 0.05
CA LEU A 134 0.71 -10.57 0.81
C LEU A 134 2.16 -10.42 0.34
N THR A 135 2.89 -11.52 0.20
CA THR A 135 4.31 -11.51 -0.23
C THR A 135 4.48 -11.07 -1.68
N ARG A 136 3.52 -11.37 -2.57
CA ARG A 136 3.52 -10.85 -3.95
C ARG A 136 3.32 -9.34 -3.98
N SER A 137 2.38 -8.82 -3.21
CA SER A 137 2.14 -7.38 -3.07
C SER A 137 3.38 -6.67 -2.54
N LEU A 138 4.01 -7.20 -1.48
CA LEU A 138 5.27 -6.68 -0.97
C LEU A 138 6.35 -6.64 -2.06
N MET A 139 6.51 -7.73 -2.81
CA MET A 139 7.49 -7.81 -3.90
C MET A 139 7.21 -6.78 -5.00
N ALA A 140 5.95 -6.61 -5.41
CA ALA A 140 5.56 -5.63 -6.42
C ALA A 140 5.90 -4.20 -5.99
N PHE A 141 5.55 -3.82 -4.75
CA PHE A 141 5.89 -2.49 -4.22
C PHE A 141 7.40 -2.26 -4.15
N LEU A 142 8.19 -3.25 -3.72
CA LEU A 142 9.65 -3.12 -3.65
C LEU A 142 10.28 -3.01 -5.04
N VAL A 143 9.85 -3.84 -5.99
CA VAL A 143 10.37 -3.82 -7.37
C VAL A 143 10.01 -2.52 -8.07
N ASP A 144 8.79 -2.03 -7.91
CA ASP A 144 8.32 -0.79 -8.54
C ASP A 144 8.99 0.46 -7.96
N ALA A 145 9.26 0.43 -6.65
CA ALA A 145 9.90 1.52 -5.93
C ALA A 145 11.41 1.60 -6.16
N TYR A 146 12.05 0.49 -6.57
CA TYR A 146 13.50 0.48 -6.79
C TYR A 146 13.89 1.36 -7.98
N ASP A 147 14.86 2.27 -7.73
CA ASP A 147 15.37 3.18 -8.75
C ASP A 147 16.86 3.46 -8.52
N VAL A 148 17.54 3.85 -9.59
CA VAL A 148 18.92 4.33 -9.55
C VAL A 148 19.00 5.65 -10.29
N ASP A 149 19.22 6.73 -9.55
CA ASP A 149 19.38 8.07 -10.10
C ASP A 149 20.77 8.66 -9.80
N GLU A 150 20.92 9.95 -9.98
CA GLU A 150 22.15 10.69 -9.69
C GLU A 150 21.91 11.74 -8.61
N ALA A 151 22.86 11.87 -7.70
CA ALA A 151 22.82 12.86 -6.65
C ALA A 151 24.12 13.66 -6.55
N PRO A 152 24.05 14.95 -6.23
CA PRO A 152 25.24 15.78 -6.03
C PRO A 152 26.19 15.20 -4.99
N ASN A 153 27.49 15.30 -5.25
CA ASN A 153 28.54 14.92 -4.29
C ASN A 153 29.32 16.15 -3.80
N THR A 154 30.10 15.94 -2.74
CA THR A 154 30.88 17.01 -2.09
C THR A 154 32.04 17.56 -2.95
N LYS A 155 32.35 16.93 -4.10
CA LYS A 155 33.42 17.34 -5.01
C LYS A 155 32.91 18.15 -6.19
N GLY A 156 31.61 18.52 -6.20
CA GLY A 156 30.99 19.28 -7.29
C GLY A 156 30.58 18.42 -8.48
N GLY A 157 30.63 17.12 -8.39
CA GLY A 157 30.13 16.16 -9.37
C GLY A 157 28.84 15.47 -8.91
N VAL A 158 28.50 14.37 -9.58
CA VAL A 158 27.36 13.52 -9.23
C VAL A 158 27.83 12.09 -8.98
N ASP A 159 27.14 11.40 -8.06
CA ASP A 159 27.33 9.98 -7.81
C ASP A 159 26.00 9.25 -8.05
N LYS A 160 26.07 7.99 -8.48
CA LYS A 160 24.88 7.12 -8.57
C LYS A 160 24.27 6.95 -7.19
N ARG A 161 22.95 7.06 -7.12
CA ARG A 161 22.16 6.88 -5.92
C ARG A 161 21.16 5.73 -6.13
N THR A 162 21.26 4.70 -5.30
CA THR A 162 20.19 3.71 -5.16
C THR A 162 19.13 4.28 -4.23
N VAL A 163 17.87 4.15 -4.61
CA VAL A 163 16.74 4.67 -3.84
C VAL A 163 15.54 3.74 -3.96
N LEU A 164 14.83 3.54 -2.85
CA LEU A 164 13.50 2.94 -2.83
C LEU A 164 12.44 4.06 -2.73
N ARG A 165 11.72 4.31 -3.83
CA ARG A 165 10.68 5.35 -3.90
C ARG A 165 9.32 4.82 -3.41
N LEU A 166 9.33 4.16 -2.24
CA LEU A 166 8.10 3.71 -1.61
C LEU A 166 7.18 4.89 -1.30
N ASP A 167 5.88 4.69 -1.47
CA ASP A 167 4.90 5.64 -0.92
C ASP A 167 5.20 5.84 0.57
N PRO A 168 5.18 7.07 1.11
CA PRO A 168 5.49 7.33 2.51
C PRO A 168 4.66 6.51 3.50
N ARG A 169 3.44 6.11 3.12
CA ARG A 169 2.57 5.23 3.93
C ARG A 169 3.14 3.82 4.05
N LEU A 170 3.82 3.32 3.00
CA LEU A 170 4.43 1.98 2.96
C LEU A 170 5.87 1.98 3.47
N ALA A 171 6.56 3.12 3.51
CA ALA A 171 7.92 3.21 3.99
C ALA A 171 8.02 2.72 5.46
N PRO A 172 8.87 1.72 5.77
CA PRO A 172 8.98 1.21 7.15
C PRO A 172 9.41 2.30 8.13
N VAL A 173 10.44 3.06 7.78
CA VAL A 173 10.92 4.20 8.55
C VAL A 173 10.31 5.48 7.99
N LYS A 174 9.62 6.26 8.83
CA LYS A 174 8.91 7.48 8.40
C LYS A 174 9.81 8.70 8.31
N ALA A 175 10.76 8.80 9.20
CA ALA A 175 11.78 9.83 9.17
C ALA A 175 13.04 9.35 9.88
N ALA A 176 14.19 9.92 9.51
CA ALA A 176 15.46 9.71 10.20
C ALA A 176 15.96 11.01 10.80
N VAL A 177 16.35 10.99 12.08
CA VAL A 177 16.93 12.12 12.79
C VAL A 177 18.47 11.98 12.82
N LEU A 178 19.16 12.95 12.24
CA LEU A 178 20.56 12.88 11.90
C LEU A 178 21.32 14.09 12.50
N PRO A 179 21.98 13.98 13.67
CA PRO A 179 22.82 15.08 14.16
C PRO A 179 24.01 15.30 13.21
N LEU A 180 24.28 16.52 12.80
CA LEU A 180 25.33 16.85 11.83
C LEU A 180 26.71 16.36 12.29
N SER A 181 26.98 16.43 13.59
CA SER A 181 28.19 15.91 14.22
C SER A 181 27.91 15.26 15.56
N LYS A 182 28.91 14.49 16.09
CA LYS A 182 28.81 13.81 17.39
C LYS A 182 29.06 14.74 18.59
N LYS A 183 28.77 16.03 18.47
CA LYS A 183 28.86 16.94 19.60
C LYS A 183 27.67 16.74 20.54
N PRO A 184 27.90 16.67 21.87
CA PRO A 184 26.84 16.38 22.84
C PRO A 184 25.63 17.30 22.75
N GLU A 185 25.85 18.58 22.43
CA GLU A 185 24.77 19.57 22.28
C GLU A 185 23.82 19.22 21.13
N LEU A 186 24.34 18.76 19.98
CA LEU A 186 23.53 18.33 18.85
C LEU A 186 22.87 16.97 19.11
N GLN A 187 23.59 16.04 19.74
CA GLN A 187 23.05 14.73 20.11
C GLN A 187 21.86 14.87 21.07
N THR A 188 21.95 15.76 22.06
CA THR A 188 20.88 15.99 23.02
C THR A 188 19.59 16.44 22.32
N VAL A 189 19.66 17.41 21.42
CA VAL A 189 18.51 17.88 20.65
C VAL A 189 17.97 16.78 19.72
N ALA A 190 18.88 16.08 19.02
CA ALA A 190 18.48 15.02 18.09
C ALA A 190 17.81 13.83 18.78
N HIS A 191 18.32 13.39 19.92
CA HIS A 191 17.69 12.33 20.73
C HIS A 191 16.31 12.75 21.26
N GLY A 192 16.20 14.00 21.77
CA GLY A 192 14.91 14.53 22.19
C GLY A 192 13.89 14.51 21.06
N LEU A 193 14.24 15.10 19.91
CA LEU A 193 13.38 15.12 18.73
C LEU A 193 12.97 13.72 18.26
N ALA A 194 13.91 12.77 18.20
CA ALA A 194 13.60 11.40 17.81
C ALA A 194 12.65 10.72 18.80
N ALA A 195 12.81 11.00 20.11
CA ALA A 195 11.92 10.46 21.13
C ALA A 195 10.50 11.06 21.01
N ASP A 196 10.40 12.36 20.76
CA ASP A 196 9.11 13.04 20.58
C ASP A 196 8.37 12.53 19.35
N LEU A 197 9.05 12.38 18.22
CA LEU A 197 8.45 11.85 16.99
C LEU A 197 7.97 10.39 17.14
N ARG A 198 8.66 9.56 17.93
CA ARG A 198 8.23 8.17 18.21
C ARG A 198 6.95 8.09 19.04
N GLN A 199 6.55 9.15 19.74
CA GLN A 199 5.27 9.18 20.46
C GLN A 199 4.04 9.21 19.55
N HIS A 200 4.24 9.47 18.25
CA HIS A 200 3.20 9.41 17.23
C HIS A 200 3.05 8.02 16.57
N ASP A 201 3.59 6.96 17.18
CA ASP A 201 3.62 5.59 16.65
C ASP A 201 4.38 5.46 15.31
N TRP A 202 5.22 6.44 14.99
CA TRP A 202 6.08 6.38 13.81
C TRP A 202 7.40 5.68 14.10
N MET A 203 7.82 4.79 13.18
CA MET A 203 9.17 4.27 13.21
C MET A 203 10.14 5.36 12.77
N ILE A 204 10.95 5.84 13.70
CA ILE A 204 11.94 6.90 13.50
C ILE A 204 13.33 6.31 13.69
N ASP A 205 14.17 6.43 12.66
CA ASP A 205 15.60 6.09 12.77
C ASP A 205 16.40 7.24 13.39
N TYR A 206 17.51 6.87 14.00
CA TYR A 206 18.51 7.79 14.52
C TYR A 206 19.89 7.32 14.12
N ASP A 207 20.61 8.11 13.34
CA ASP A 207 21.92 7.74 12.85
C ASP A 207 22.94 8.88 12.99
N GLU A 208 24.05 8.61 13.64
CA GLU A 208 25.19 9.51 13.81
C GLU A 208 26.51 8.94 13.25
N ALA A 209 26.42 7.81 12.52
CA ALA A 209 27.59 7.07 12.06
C ALA A 209 28.08 7.55 10.69
N GLY A 210 29.25 8.19 10.65
CA GLY A 210 29.91 8.66 9.44
C GLY A 210 29.43 10.03 8.96
N ALA A 211 29.79 10.41 7.73
CA ALA A 211 29.42 11.69 7.13
C ALA A 211 27.95 11.77 6.79
N ILE A 212 27.35 12.95 6.91
CA ILE A 212 25.91 13.19 6.68
C ILE A 212 25.44 12.70 5.31
N GLY A 213 26.22 12.91 4.25
CA GLY A 213 25.88 12.44 2.90
C GLY A 213 25.76 10.93 2.79
N ARG A 214 26.58 10.14 3.54
CA ARG A 214 26.47 8.68 3.59
C ARG A 214 25.21 8.22 4.34
N ARG A 215 24.83 8.96 5.38
CA ARG A 215 23.60 8.70 6.13
C ARG A 215 22.37 8.94 5.27
N TYR A 216 22.32 10.02 4.52
CA TYR A 216 21.26 10.24 3.52
C TYR A 216 21.15 9.09 2.52
N ARG A 217 22.29 8.52 2.06
CA ARG A 217 22.27 7.39 1.11
C ARG A 217 21.69 6.13 1.74
N ARG A 218 22.01 5.83 3.01
CA ARG A 218 21.41 4.68 3.72
C ARG A 218 19.91 4.82 3.85
N GLU A 219 19.43 6.02 4.16
CA GLU A 219 18.01 6.30 4.26
C GLU A 219 17.31 6.26 2.89
N ASP A 220 17.95 6.77 1.83
CA ASP A 220 17.44 6.66 0.47
C ASP A 220 17.30 5.18 0.05
N GLU A 221 18.28 4.32 0.38
CA GLU A 221 18.31 2.88 0.06
C GLU A 221 17.19 2.08 0.75
N ILE A 222 16.80 2.44 1.96
CA ILE A 222 15.71 1.77 2.69
C ILE A 222 14.35 2.42 2.50
N GLY A 223 14.29 3.53 1.73
CA GLY A 223 13.05 4.19 1.36
C GLY A 223 12.50 5.17 2.39
N THR A 224 13.30 5.64 3.34
CA THR A 224 12.88 6.68 4.31
C THR A 224 12.54 7.98 3.59
N PRO A 225 11.28 8.49 3.68
CA PRO A 225 10.87 9.66 2.90
C PRO A 225 11.50 10.98 3.36
N LEU A 226 11.83 11.10 4.64
CA LEU A 226 12.32 12.36 5.24
C LEU A 226 13.57 12.12 6.08
N CYS A 227 14.59 12.96 5.87
CA CYS A 227 15.78 13.03 6.73
C CYS A 227 15.83 14.39 7.44
N ILE A 228 15.87 14.37 8.76
CA ILE A 228 15.83 15.56 9.63
C ILE A 228 17.23 15.77 10.20
N THR A 229 17.91 16.82 9.76
CA THR A 229 19.26 17.15 10.20
C THR A 229 19.24 18.19 11.32
N VAL A 230 19.79 17.82 12.46
CA VAL A 230 20.07 18.73 13.58
C VAL A 230 21.49 19.25 13.41
N ASP A 231 21.65 20.55 13.16
CA ASP A 231 22.92 21.23 12.87
C ASP A 231 23.25 22.28 13.96
N PHE A 232 24.35 23.05 13.76
CA PHE A 232 24.75 24.05 14.73
C PHE A 232 23.78 25.25 14.77
N ASP A 233 23.20 25.61 13.62
CA ASP A 233 22.24 26.70 13.55
C ASP A 233 20.97 26.37 14.36
N THR A 234 20.65 25.06 14.50
CA THR A 234 19.53 24.56 15.34
C THR A 234 19.60 25.04 16.77
N LEU A 235 20.82 25.19 17.32
CA LEU A 235 21.01 25.66 18.70
C LEU A 235 20.62 27.13 18.87
N ASP A 236 20.73 27.92 17.80
CA ASP A 236 20.44 29.36 17.80
C ASP A 236 19.00 29.65 17.37
N ASP A 237 18.53 29.02 16.27
CA ASP A 237 17.25 29.34 15.63
C ASP A 237 16.10 28.38 15.99
N GLN A 238 16.39 27.33 16.76
CA GLN A 238 15.42 26.29 17.17
C GLN A 238 14.70 25.66 15.95
N ALA A 239 15.42 25.47 14.84
CA ALA A 239 14.91 24.84 13.62
C ALA A 239 15.84 23.75 13.14
N VAL A 240 15.36 22.84 12.30
CA VAL A 240 16.08 21.73 11.71
C VAL A 240 15.98 21.77 10.20
N THR A 241 16.92 21.16 9.49
CA THR A 241 16.84 21.00 8.04
C THR A 241 16.21 19.66 7.70
N ILE A 242 15.06 19.67 7.01
CA ILE A 242 14.39 18.47 6.53
C ILE A 242 14.66 18.28 5.04
N ARG A 243 15.17 17.11 4.66
CA ARG A 243 15.43 16.72 3.28
C ARG A 243 14.42 15.67 2.84
N GLU A 244 13.77 15.91 1.70
CA GLU A 244 12.91 14.93 1.04
C GLU A 244 13.75 13.95 0.21
N ARG A 245 13.41 12.65 0.29
CA ARG A 245 14.08 11.56 -0.45
C ARG A 245 14.03 11.75 -1.95
N ASP A 246 12.85 12.04 -2.50
CA ASP A 246 12.62 11.97 -3.95
C ASP A 246 13.17 13.18 -4.69
N THR A 247 12.94 14.37 -4.16
CA THR A 247 13.39 15.63 -4.76
C THR A 247 14.79 16.07 -4.32
N MET A 248 15.27 15.52 -3.19
CA MET A 248 16.47 15.97 -2.46
C MET A 248 16.40 17.44 -2.01
N GLN A 249 15.23 18.06 -2.12
CA GLN A 249 15.03 19.43 -1.63
C GLN A 249 15.13 19.47 -0.10
N GLN A 250 15.61 20.59 0.39
CA GLN A 250 15.82 20.84 1.81
C GLN A 250 15.04 22.09 2.23
N GLU A 251 14.38 21.98 3.38
CA GLU A 251 13.60 23.06 3.97
C GLU A 251 13.96 23.22 5.44
N ARG A 252 14.00 24.47 5.91
CA ARG A 252 14.22 24.79 7.33
C ARG A 252 12.90 24.82 8.04
N VAL A 253 12.72 23.98 9.08
CA VAL A 253 11.47 23.80 9.83
C VAL A 253 11.72 23.98 11.31
N ALA A 254 10.92 24.79 11.98
CA ALA A 254 11.03 25.01 13.44
C ALA A 254 10.76 23.69 14.20
N LEU A 255 11.51 23.45 15.29
CA LEU A 255 11.44 22.21 16.07
C LEU A 255 10.01 21.87 16.52
N ASP A 256 9.23 22.88 16.95
CA ASP A 256 7.83 22.72 17.38
C ASP A 256 6.86 22.41 16.23
N LYS A 257 7.30 22.45 14.98
CA LYS A 257 6.53 22.18 13.76
C LYS A 257 6.93 20.90 13.03
N VAL A 258 7.99 20.23 13.50
CA VAL A 258 8.51 19.04 12.82
C VAL A 258 7.48 17.91 12.77
N ALA A 259 6.78 17.65 13.87
CA ALA A 259 5.75 16.60 13.91
C ALA A 259 4.62 16.89 12.92
N ASP A 260 4.09 18.14 12.90
CA ASP A 260 3.07 18.55 11.93
C ASP A 260 3.56 18.41 10.49
N TYR A 261 4.82 18.78 10.23
CA TYR A 261 5.43 18.67 8.91
C TYR A 261 5.53 17.19 8.45
N VAL A 262 6.02 16.31 9.32
CA VAL A 262 6.12 14.86 9.06
C VAL A 262 4.73 14.29 8.81
N ALA A 263 3.76 14.57 9.69
CA ALA A 263 2.38 14.11 9.55
C ALA A 263 1.77 14.51 8.20
N ALA A 264 1.97 15.75 7.76
CA ALA A 264 1.47 16.23 6.48
C ALA A 264 2.11 15.52 5.26
N ARG A 265 3.37 15.06 5.39
CA ARG A 265 4.11 14.39 4.29
C ARG A 265 3.89 12.88 4.23
N ILE A 266 3.70 12.22 5.38
CA ILE A 266 3.40 10.79 5.48
C ILE A 266 1.91 10.53 5.61
N GLY A 267 1.10 11.59 5.72
CA GLY A 267 -0.32 11.55 6.02
C GLY A 267 -1.11 10.74 5.00
N GLU A 268 -2.24 10.25 5.43
CA GLU A 268 -3.19 9.48 4.65
C GLU A 268 -3.64 10.26 3.41
N LYS A 269 -3.05 9.97 2.26
CA LYS A 269 -3.78 10.15 1.02
C LYS A 269 -4.92 9.14 1.08
N HIS A 270 -6.14 9.61 1.22
CA HIS A 270 -7.30 8.72 1.14
C HIS A 270 -7.20 7.92 -0.15
N VAL A 271 -7.20 6.59 -0.03
CA VAL A 271 -7.36 5.71 -1.19
C VAL A 271 -8.68 6.11 -1.82
N ARG A 272 -8.65 6.59 -3.06
CA ARG A 272 -9.85 6.96 -3.78
C ARG A 272 -10.46 5.68 -4.33
N TYR A 273 -11.46 5.18 -3.64
CA TYR A 273 -12.29 4.15 -4.26
C TYR A 273 -13.07 4.77 -5.42
N PRO A 274 -13.22 4.07 -6.55
CA PRO A 274 -14.14 4.47 -7.61
C PRO A 274 -15.52 4.77 -6.99
N GLN A 275 -16.22 5.77 -7.51
CA GLN A 275 -17.57 6.03 -6.99
C GLN A 275 -18.41 4.77 -7.14
N LEU A 276 -19.07 4.38 -6.06
CA LEU A 276 -20.01 3.27 -6.10
C LEU A 276 -21.05 3.54 -7.16
N PRO A 277 -21.47 2.51 -7.95
CA PRO A 277 -22.54 2.65 -8.91
C PRO A 277 -23.80 3.23 -8.22
N VAL A 278 -24.23 4.42 -8.64
CA VAL A 278 -25.24 5.24 -7.94
C VAL A 278 -26.65 4.61 -7.98
N GLU A 279 -26.86 3.58 -8.78
CA GLU A 279 -28.20 2.99 -9.03
C GLU A 279 -28.30 1.49 -8.68
N MET A 280 -27.72 1.09 -7.57
CA MET A 280 -27.89 -0.27 -7.07
C MET A 280 -29.08 -0.34 -6.10
N GLY A 281 -30.29 -0.40 -6.64
CA GLY A 281 -31.47 -0.89 -5.91
C GLY A 281 -32.03 -0.01 -4.81
N GLY A 282 -31.92 1.31 -4.88
CA GLY A 282 -32.75 2.23 -4.09
C GLY A 282 -32.54 2.25 -2.57
N GLU A 283 -31.56 1.55 -2.05
CA GLU A 283 -31.24 1.55 -0.62
C GLU A 283 -30.07 2.48 -0.30
N ALA A 284 -30.31 3.43 0.60
CA ALA A 284 -29.23 4.17 1.22
C ALA A 284 -28.34 3.17 1.97
N TRP A 285 -27.02 3.21 1.72
CA TRP A 285 -26.04 2.44 2.44
C TRP A 285 -26.21 2.59 3.95
N PRO A 286 -25.94 1.54 4.74
CA PRO A 286 -25.87 1.67 6.20
C PRO A 286 -24.93 2.82 6.57
N GLU A 287 -25.25 3.55 7.64
CA GLU A 287 -24.44 4.70 8.10
C GLU A 287 -22.95 4.36 8.29
N SER A 288 -22.60 3.09 8.51
CA SER A 288 -21.22 2.61 8.59
C SER A 288 -20.39 2.82 7.30
N VAL A 289 -21.01 2.91 6.12
CA VAL A 289 -20.30 3.21 4.87
C VAL A 289 -20.13 4.72 4.67
N LYS A 290 -21.06 5.53 5.20
CA LYS A 290 -20.95 7.00 5.21
C LYS A 290 -19.79 7.50 6.09
N ILE A 291 -19.35 6.72 7.07
CA ILE A 291 -18.23 7.04 7.96
C ILE A 291 -16.89 7.01 7.20
N ALA A 292 -16.75 6.17 6.18
CA ALA A 292 -15.56 6.14 5.33
C ALA A 292 -15.40 7.40 4.48
N GLU A 293 -16.52 8.06 4.09
CA GLU A 293 -16.49 9.34 3.38
C GLU A 293 -16.21 10.54 4.31
N ALA A 294 -16.42 10.39 5.61
CA ALA A 294 -16.30 11.46 6.60
C ALA A 294 -14.95 11.52 7.35
N GLY A 295 -13.94 10.76 6.92
CA GLY A 295 -12.57 10.86 7.48
C GLY A 295 -12.43 10.39 8.92
N GLY A 296 -13.20 9.40 9.36
CA GLY A 296 -13.14 8.81 10.69
C GLY A 296 -12.57 7.41 10.69
N LEU A 297 -11.31 7.31 11.08
CA LEU A 297 -10.61 6.23 11.79
C LEU A 297 -11.00 4.77 11.49
N TYR A 298 -10.11 4.07 10.81
CA TYR A 298 -9.43 2.87 11.39
C TYR A 298 -8.12 2.69 10.65
#